data_2757060ca4c2b99f72126b5e6622f732
#
_entry.id   2757060ca4c2b99f72126b5e6622f732
#
_cell.length_a   1.000
_cell.length_b   1.000
_cell.length_c   1.000
_cell.angle_alpha   90.00
_cell.angle_beta   90.00
_cell.angle_gamma   90.00
#
_symmetry.space_group_name_H-M   'P 1'
#
loop_
_entity.id
_entity.type
_entity.pdbx_description
1 polymer ?
#
loop_
_entity_poly.entity_id
_entity_poly.type
_entity_poly.pdbx_seq_one_letter_code
_entity_poly.pdbx_strand_id
1 'polypeptide(L)'
;MSKEVSGSASRGAARASRALDPPTSSSLPEGKRLRSLLLSTAGARFPTLAAGHATDTFVAQLMRSKVAVQLLSAAPIPLSLVRPILARDNARENQKDSWQRLRVRNEAARYRAVRTVTEHYAREGFVLDIGCSQGILQEGLSYGRYLGVDNCEQSIRLAEAKCDSRTQFVRADGSSFVADEPPDAVVMNEVLYYLPDPVAAVEHHARRLAPGGVVIISIYARTWSSRRLLRAIGARLDLLESHVIRSGHLAWAVAAYRPLLSA
;
A
#
# COMPACT_ATOMS: atom_id res chain seq x y z
N MET A 1 -46.17 63.95 -16.30
CA MET A 1 -46.17 63.86 -17.75
C MET A 1 -45.48 62.55 -18.09
N SER A 2 -46.24 61.45 -18.17
CA SER A 2 -46.82 60.86 -19.40
C SER A 2 -45.75 60.53 -20.47
N LYS A 3 -45.41 59.26 -20.66
CA LYS A 3 -45.81 58.47 -21.80
C LYS A 3 -45.30 57.03 -21.71
N GLU A 4 -46.27 56.15 -21.67
CA GLU A 4 -46.11 54.75 -22.14
C GLU A 4 -45.81 54.73 -23.64
N VAL A 5 -45.09 53.70 -24.07
CA VAL A 5 -45.39 53.01 -25.33
C VAL A 5 -44.92 51.56 -25.21
N SER A 6 -45.84 50.72 -25.52
CA SER A 6 -45.92 49.31 -25.65
C SER A 6 -45.10 48.68 -26.79
N GLY A 7 -44.87 47.39 -26.68
CA GLY A 7 -44.90 46.42 -27.75
C GLY A 7 -43.58 45.79 -28.05
N SER A 8 -43.37 44.55 -28.03
CA SER A 8 -43.90 43.40 -28.71
C SER A 8 -43.05 42.16 -28.42
N ALA A 9 -43.69 41.04 -28.42
CA ALA A 9 -43.16 39.72 -28.19
C ALA A 9 -42.23 39.27 -29.34
N SER A 10 -41.19 38.52 -28.98
CA SER A 10 -40.72 37.42 -29.82
C SER A 10 -40.10 36.29 -29.02
N ARG A 11 -40.57 35.14 -29.36
CA ARG A 11 -40.27 33.80 -28.88
C ARG A 11 -38.79 33.46 -29.04
N GLY A 12 -38.25 32.60 -28.15
CA GLY A 12 -37.11 31.84 -28.55
C GLY A 12 -36.32 31.17 -27.44
N ALA A 13 -36.59 29.89 -27.27
CA ALA A 13 -35.66 28.86 -26.84
C ALA A 13 -35.21 28.86 -25.38
N ALA A 14 -35.97 28.13 -24.57
CA ALA A 14 -35.50 27.48 -23.38
C ALA A 14 -34.37 26.50 -23.72
N ARG A 15 -33.14 26.78 -23.28
CA ARG A 15 -32.03 25.82 -23.22
C ARG A 15 -32.02 25.25 -21.82
N ALA A 16 -32.52 24.01 -21.70
CA ALA A 16 -32.44 23.22 -20.51
C ALA A 16 -30.99 23.00 -20.12
N SER A 17 -30.58 23.51 -18.97
CA SER A 17 -29.37 23.09 -18.26
C SER A 17 -29.57 21.66 -17.79
N ARG A 18 -29.03 20.70 -18.49
CA ARG A 18 -28.91 19.32 -18.02
C ARG A 18 -27.91 19.32 -16.87
N ALA A 19 -28.42 19.23 -15.65
CA ALA A 19 -27.65 18.78 -14.50
C ALA A 19 -27.09 17.38 -14.85
N LEU A 20 -25.79 17.23 -14.81
CA LEU A 20 -25.13 15.93 -14.88
C LEU A 20 -25.36 15.25 -13.55
N ASP A 21 -26.24 14.29 -13.52
CA ASP A 21 -26.38 13.35 -12.42
C ASP A 21 -25.04 12.66 -12.18
N PRO A 22 -24.66 12.42 -10.90
CA PRO A 22 -23.48 11.62 -10.61
C PRO A 22 -23.69 10.21 -11.17
N PRO A 23 -22.65 9.53 -11.67
CA PRO A 23 -22.78 8.19 -12.24
C PRO A 23 -23.30 7.26 -11.14
N THR A 24 -24.48 6.71 -11.37
CA THR A 24 -25.05 5.62 -10.60
C THR A 24 -24.03 4.47 -10.55
N SER A 25 -23.77 3.99 -9.35
CA SER A 25 -22.92 2.84 -9.06
C SER A 25 -23.41 1.62 -9.83
N SER A 26 -22.93 1.40 -11.05
CA SER A 26 -23.08 0.13 -11.73
C SER A 26 -22.10 -0.85 -11.12
N SER A 27 -22.64 -1.77 -10.34
CA SER A 27 -22.05 -2.96 -9.76
C SER A 27 -21.10 -3.66 -10.74
N LEU A 28 -19.80 -3.49 -10.55
CA LEU A 28 -18.78 -4.34 -11.14
C LEU A 28 -18.71 -5.61 -10.29
N PRO A 29 -18.69 -6.81 -10.86
CA PRO A 29 -18.58 -8.06 -10.11
C PRO A 29 -17.11 -8.22 -9.64
N GLU A 30 -16.80 -7.68 -8.46
CA GLU A 30 -15.47 -7.60 -7.86
C GLU A 30 -14.79 -8.95 -7.62
N GLY A 31 -15.56 -9.99 -7.36
CA GLY A 31 -15.03 -11.34 -7.11
C GLY A 31 -14.45 -12.05 -8.34
N LYS A 32 -14.77 -11.62 -9.56
CA LYS A 32 -14.32 -12.31 -10.79
C LYS A 32 -12.95 -11.83 -11.29
N ARG A 33 -12.56 -10.58 -11.09
CA ARG A 33 -11.25 -10.07 -11.53
C ARG A 33 -10.07 -10.55 -10.69
N LEU A 34 -10.25 -10.71 -9.37
CA LEU A 34 -9.23 -11.37 -8.52
C LEU A 34 -9.09 -12.86 -8.85
N ARG A 35 -10.19 -13.56 -9.18
CA ARG A 35 -10.15 -14.98 -9.56
C ARG A 35 -9.40 -15.25 -10.85
N SER A 36 -9.51 -14.40 -11.87
CA SER A 36 -8.84 -14.63 -13.16
C SER A 36 -7.31 -14.41 -13.08
N LEU A 37 -6.85 -13.52 -12.20
CA LEU A 37 -5.42 -13.32 -11.93
C LEU A 37 -4.80 -14.45 -11.09
N LEU A 38 -5.63 -15.19 -10.33
CA LEU A 38 -5.20 -16.20 -9.38
C LEU A 38 -5.15 -17.63 -9.95
N LEU A 39 -5.76 -17.91 -11.12
CA LEU A 39 -5.95 -19.27 -11.64
C LEU A 39 -4.99 -19.67 -12.77
N SER A 40 -4.08 -18.84 -13.24
CA SER A 40 -3.31 -19.15 -14.47
C SER A 40 -1.95 -19.82 -14.28
N THR A 41 -1.60 -20.35 -13.10
CA THR A 41 -0.32 -21.04 -12.93
C THR A 41 -0.43 -22.30 -12.06
N ALA A 42 -1.01 -23.34 -12.61
CA ALA A 42 -0.87 -24.71 -12.10
C ALA A 42 0.04 -25.50 -13.06
N GLY A 43 1.14 -26.03 -12.56
CA GLY A 43 1.87 -27.13 -13.22
C GLY A 43 3.32 -26.91 -13.62
N ALA A 44 4.23 -26.59 -12.69
CA ALA A 44 5.66 -26.83 -12.89
C ALA A 44 6.25 -27.51 -11.64
N ARG A 45 6.81 -28.71 -11.82
CA ARG A 45 7.58 -29.42 -10.79
C ARG A 45 9.01 -28.89 -10.78
N PHE A 46 9.55 -28.50 -9.61
CA PHE A 46 10.93 -28.09 -9.44
C PHE A 46 11.69 -29.08 -8.56
N PRO A 47 13.00 -29.27 -8.79
CA PRO A 47 13.83 -30.16 -7.98
C PRO A 47 14.11 -29.57 -6.60
N THR A 48 14.24 -30.44 -5.61
CA THR A 48 14.62 -30.13 -4.22
C THR A 48 16.04 -29.57 -4.16
N LEU A 49 16.22 -28.34 -3.75
CA LEU A 49 17.52 -27.70 -3.52
C LEU A 49 17.96 -27.90 -2.08
N ALA A 50 19.14 -28.49 -1.90
CA ALA A 50 19.78 -28.70 -0.60
C ALA A 50 20.26 -27.36 0.01
N ALA A 51 20.13 -27.24 1.33
CA ALA A 51 20.48 -26.06 2.09
C ALA A 51 22.02 -25.92 2.23
N GLY A 52 22.58 -24.77 1.80
CA GLY A 52 23.99 -24.40 1.99
C GLY A 52 24.23 -22.93 1.68
N HIS A 53 25.30 -22.37 2.21
CA HIS A 53 25.71 -20.95 2.13
C HIS A 53 25.75 -20.33 0.70
N ALA A 54 25.77 -21.17 -0.35
CA ALA A 54 25.69 -20.72 -1.74
C ALA A 54 24.31 -20.19 -2.18
N THR A 55 23.24 -20.54 -1.47
CA THR A 55 21.87 -20.11 -1.79
C THR A 55 21.60 -18.65 -1.47
N ASP A 56 22.26 -18.10 -0.45
CA ASP A 56 22.02 -16.72 0.02
C ASP A 56 22.48 -15.67 -1.01
N THR A 57 23.67 -15.90 -1.61
CA THR A 57 24.21 -15.00 -2.65
C THR A 57 23.43 -15.14 -3.97
N PHE A 58 22.98 -16.36 -4.27
CA PHE A 58 22.25 -16.68 -5.48
C PHE A 58 20.85 -16.05 -5.46
N VAL A 59 20.10 -16.12 -4.35
CA VAL A 59 18.75 -15.54 -4.25
C VAL A 59 18.80 -14.01 -4.23
N ALA A 60 19.76 -13.40 -3.52
CA ALA A 60 19.95 -11.95 -3.53
C ALA A 60 20.33 -11.43 -4.93
N GLN A 61 21.15 -12.18 -5.68
CA GLN A 61 21.52 -11.87 -7.05
C GLN A 61 20.36 -12.13 -8.02
N LEU A 62 19.57 -13.17 -7.74
CA LEU A 62 18.34 -13.51 -8.43
C LEU A 62 17.31 -12.36 -8.32
N MET A 63 17.08 -11.80 -7.14
CA MET A 63 16.14 -10.69 -6.92
C MET A 63 16.55 -9.40 -7.63
N ARG A 64 17.82 -9.25 -8.03
CA ARG A 64 18.33 -8.13 -8.83
C ARG A 64 18.16 -8.32 -10.34
N SER A 65 17.89 -9.53 -10.81
CA SER A 65 17.74 -9.81 -12.24
C SER A 65 16.26 -9.87 -12.65
N LYS A 66 15.93 -9.27 -13.80
CA LYS A 66 14.56 -9.29 -14.36
C LYS A 66 14.06 -10.74 -14.56
N VAL A 67 14.94 -11.64 -14.98
CA VAL A 67 14.63 -13.05 -15.24
C VAL A 67 14.32 -13.79 -13.94
N ALA A 68 15.04 -13.48 -12.89
CA ALA A 68 14.89 -14.12 -11.60
C ALA A 68 13.62 -13.71 -10.88
N VAL A 69 13.25 -12.42 -10.93
CA VAL A 69 11.96 -11.95 -10.43
C VAL A 69 10.82 -12.63 -11.19
N GLN A 70 10.99 -12.89 -12.48
CA GLN A 70 10.01 -13.61 -13.28
C GLN A 70 9.91 -15.11 -12.89
N LEU A 71 11.04 -15.78 -12.64
CA LEU A 71 11.09 -17.17 -12.19
C LEU A 71 10.52 -17.32 -10.75
N LEU A 72 10.88 -16.43 -9.84
CA LEU A 72 10.34 -16.41 -8.47
C LEU A 72 8.86 -16.06 -8.43
N SER A 73 8.34 -15.34 -9.43
CA SER A 73 6.90 -15.06 -9.55
C SER A 73 6.08 -16.32 -9.85
N ALA A 74 6.69 -17.31 -10.49
CA ALA A 74 6.05 -18.55 -10.86
C ALA A 74 6.18 -19.66 -9.79
N ALA A 75 7.18 -19.56 -8.91
CA ALA A 75 7.46 -20.60 -7.90
C ALA A 75 6.66 -20.34 -6.59
N PRO A 76 6.06 -21.37 -5.99
CA PRO A 76 5.38 -21.28 -4.69
C PRO A 76 6.39 -21.26 -3.52
N ILE A 77 7.27 -20.26 -3.47
CA ILE A 77 8.27 -20.13 -2.40
C ILE A 77 7.60 -19.52 -1.16
N PRO A 78 7.61 -20.20 0.00
CA PRO A 78 7.06 -19.67 1.23
C PRO A 78 7.84 -18.44 1.71
N LEU A 79 7.14 -17.43 2.25
CA LEU A 79 7.75 -16.24 2.84
C LEU A 79 8.76 -16.58 3.94
N SER A 80 8.55 -17.64 4.70
CA SER A 80 9.47 -18.12 5.74
C SER A 80 10.88 -18.43 5.23
N LEU A 81 11.02 -18.87 3.97
CA LEU A 81 12.33 -19.12 3.35
C LEU A 81 12.98 -17.86 2.77
N VAL A 82 12.18 -16.88 2.37
CA VAL A 82 12.66 -15.64 1.74
C VAL A 82 12.98 -14.56 2.80
N ARG A 83 12.27 -14.57 3.92
CA ARG A 83 12.39 -13.57 4.98
C ARG A 83 13.80 -13.36 5.53
N PRO A 84 14.60 -14.40 5.88
CA PRO A 84 15.96 -14.20 6.38
C PRO A 84 16.86 -13.48 5.38
N ILE A 85 16.65 -13.73 4.10
CA ILE A 85 17.39 -13.10 3.00
C ILE A 85 16.98 -11.65 2.85
N LEU A 86 15.68 -11.36 2.86
CA LEU A 86 15.14 -10.00 2.82
C LEU A 86 15.59 -9.18 4.02
N ALA A 87 15.59 -9.76 5.23
CA ALA A 87 16.05 -9.09 6.45
C ALA A 87 17.54 -8.72 6.38
N ARG A 88 18.39 -9.61 5.84
CA ARG A 88 19.83 -9.33 5.64
C ARG A 88 20.04 -8.26 4.58
N ASP A 89 19.30 -8.31 3.47
CA ASP A 89 19.38 -7.29 2.42
C ASP A 89 18.88 -5.94 2.95
N ASN A 90 17.82 -5.92 3.72
CA ASN A 90 17.30 -4.72 4.38
C ASN A 90 18.37 -4.09 5.30
N ALA A 91 19.02 -4.89 6.15
CA ALA A 91 20.10 -4.41 7.03
C ALA A 91 21.27 -3.83 6.24
N ARG A 92 21.69 -4.45 5.13
CA ARG A 92 22.76 -3.96 4.25
C ARG A 92 22.38 -2.68 3.50
N GLU A 93 21.13 -2.61 3.03
CA GLU A 93 20.61 -1.44 2.34
C GLU A 93 20.50 -0.23 3.30
N ASN A 94 20.08 -0.48 4.54
CA ASN A 94 20.05 0.53 5.60
C ASN A 94 21.47 1.11 5.89
N GLN A 95 22.52 0.27 5.88
CA GLN A 95 23.90 0.69 6.09
C GLN A 95 24.47 1.54 4.93
N LYS A 96 23.93 1.38 3.71
CA LYS A 96 24.49 2.02 2.49
C LYS A 96 23.71 3.27 2.04
N ASP A 97 22.73 3.73 2.82
CA ASP A 97 21.81 4.82 2.40
C ASP A 97 21.16 4.59 1.01
N SER A 98 21.04 3.32 0.62
CA SER A 98 20.58 2.94 -0.71
C SER A 98 19.07 3.09 -0.89
N TRP A 99 18.32 3.46 0.17
CA TRP A 99 16.89 3.80 0.10
C TRP A 99 16.59 5.05 -0.72
N GLN A 100 17.59 5.87 -1.04
CA GLN A 100 17.44 6.92 -2.05
C GLN A 100 16.91 6.38 -3.39
N ARG A 101 17.11 5.08 -3.67
CA ARG A 101 16.51 4.41 -4.83
C ARG A 101 14.98 4.41 -4.81
N LEU A 102 14.35 4.51 -3.64
CA LEU A 102 12.89 4.61 -3.52
C LEU A 102 12.34 5.94 -4.06
N ARG A 103 13.22 6.95 -4.22
CA ARG A 103 12.90 8.20 -4.92
C ARG A 103 12.97 8.08 -6.45
N VAL A 104 13.38 6.91 -6.98
CA VAL A 104 13.54 6.68 -8.42
C VAL A 104 12.18 6.63 -9.11
N ARG A 105 12.15 7.07 -10.35
CA ARG A 105 10.94 7.13 -11.22
C ARG A 105 10.05 5.89 -11.14
N ASN A 106 10.64 4.69 -11.01
CA ASN A 106 9.89 3.43 -10.98
C ASN A 106 9.04 3.25 -9.73
N GLU A 107 9.47 3.79 -8.58
CA GLU A 107 8.75 3.68 -7.30
C GLU A 107 7.72 4.81 -7.13
N ALA A 108 7.90 5.93 -7.80
CA ALA A 108 7.05 7.11 -7.66
C ALA A 108 5.57 6.83 -7.94
N ALA A 109 5.27 5.91 -8.87
CA ALA A 109 3.89 5.53 -9.19
C ALA A 109 3.22 4.81 -7.99
N ARG A 110 3.95 3.93 -7.29
CA ARG A 110 3.49 3.25 -6.09
C ARG A 110 3.22 4.23 -4.95
N TYR A 111 4.21 5.10 -4.64
CA TYR A 111 4.04 6.10 -3.59
C TYR A 111 2.86 7.03 -3.85
N ARG A 112 2.68 7.46 -5.10
CA ARG A 112 1.50 8.27 -5.49
C ARG A 112 0.21 7.53 -5.21
N ALA A 113 0.10 6.27 -5.62
CA ALA A 113 -1.10 5.47 -5.39
C ALA A 113 -1.38 5.26 -3.89
N VAL A 114 -0.35 4.95 -3.09
CA VAL A 114 -0.51 4.82 -1.63
C VAL A 114 -0.99 6.13 -1.02
N ARG A 115 -0.41 7.28 -1.40
CA ARG A 115 -0.87 8.60 -0.93
C ARG A 115 -2.31 8.87 -1.32
N THR A 116 -2.67 8.64 -2.58
CA THR A 116 -4.04 8.85 -3.07
C THR A 116 -5.06 8.04 -2.26
N VAL A 117 -4.78 6.76 -2.02
CA VAL A 117 -5.66 5.91 -1.20
C VAL A 117 -5.68 6.37 0.26
N THR A 118 -4.53 6.75 0.83
CA THR A 118 -4.46 7.28 2.20
C THR A 118 -5.26 8.56 2.34
N GLU A 119 -5.12 9.50 1.42
CA GLU A 119 -5.85 10.77 1.40
C GLU A 119 -7.36 10.60 1.17
N HIS A 120 -7.76 9.55 0.47
CA HIS A 120 -9.19 9.25 0.29
C HIS A 120 -9.87 8.95 1.61
N TYR A 121 -9.18 8.24 2.53
CA TYR A 121 -9.76 7.81 3.81
C TYR A 121 -9.37 8.69 5.00
N ALA A 122 -8.21 9.35 4.98
CA ALA A 122 -7.63 10.00 6.15
C ALA A 122 -6.87 11.31 5.82
N ARG A 123 -7.38 12.14 4.90
CA ARG A 123 -6.70 13.38 4.44
C ARG A 123 -6.34 14.33 5.58
N GLU A 124 -7.23 14.56 6.51
CA GLU A 124 -7.03 15.43 7.69
C GLU A 124 -6.92 14.62 8.98
N GLY A 125 -6.76 13.31 8.85
CA GLY A 125 -6.74 12.36 9.94
C GLY A 125 -5.35 12.06 10.46
N PHE A 126 -5.30 11.16 11.45
CA PHE A 126 -4.07 10.61 11.98
C PHE A 126 -3.62 9.39 11.15
N VAL A 127 -2.44 9.51 10.52
CA VAL A 127 -1.80 8.45 9.74
C VAL A 127 -0.65 7.82 10.52
N LEU A 128 -0.73 6.52 10.75
CA LEU A 128 0.34 5.69 11.31
C LEU A 128 1.01 4.89 10.18
N ASP A 129 2.29 5.18 9.89
CA ASP A 129 3.07 4.52 8.83
C ASP A 129 4.03 3.48 9.44
N ILE A 130 3.72 2.20 9.27
CA ILE A 130 4.51 1.07 9.77
C ILE A 130 5.56 0.66 8.73
N GLY A 131 6.84 0.70 9.13
CA GLY A 131 7.97 0.53 8.22
C GLY A 131 8.22 1.79 7.38
N CYS A 132 8.12 2.95 8.01
CA CYS A 132 8.21 4.26 7.35
C CYS A 132 9.57 4.55 6.70
N SER A 133 10.62 3.78 7.03
CA SER A 133 12.00 4.03 6.58
C SER A 133 12.40 5.50 6.83
N GLN A 134 12.88 6.20 5.83
CA GLN A 134 13.28 7.61 5.90
C GLN A 134 12.10 8.59 5.75
N GLY A 135 10.85 8.16 5.91
CA GLY A 135 9.66 9.01 5.81
C GLY A 135 9.36 9.51 4.39
N ILE A 136 9.61 8.70 3.36
CA ILE A 136 9.37 9.11 1.95
C ILE A 136 7.87 9.23 1.66
N LEU A 137 7.05 8.41 2.31
CA LEU A 137 5.59 8.46 2.11
C LEU A 137 5.01 9.79 2.58
N GLN A 138 5.49 10.30 3.72
CA GLN A 138 5.08 11.57 4.31
C GLN A 138 5.24 12.74 3.34
N GLU A 139 6.31 12.73 2.50
CA GLU A 139 6.56 13.78 1.52
C GLU A 139 5.42 13.86 0.49
N GLY A 140 4.63 14.92 0.52
CA GLY A 140 3.49 15.15 -0.38
C GLY A 140 2.22 14.35 -0.06
N LEU A 141 2.09 13.84 1.17
CA LEU A 141 0.85 13.31 1.72
C LEU A 141 0.11 14.42 2.51
N SER A 142 -1.20 14.51 2.35
CA SER A 142 -2.06 15.37 3.18
C SER A 142 -2.54 14.60 4.40
N TYR A 143 -2.33 15.15 5.60
CA TYR A 143 -2.72 14.55 6.88
C TYR A 143 -2.89 15.61 7.97
N GLY A 144 -3.65 15.28 9.02
CA GLY A 144 -3.72 16.09 10.25
C GLY A 144 -2.55 15.80 11.19
N ARG A 145 -2.26 14.49 11.43
CA ARG A 145 -1.14 13.98 12.21
C ARG A 145 -0.47 12.83 11.46
N TYR A 146 0.86 12.74 11.55
CA TYR A 146 1.63 11.61 10.99
C TYR A 146 2.60 11.05 12.01
N LEU A 147 2.59 9.74 12.18
CA LEU A 147 3.56 9.00 13.01
C LEU A 147 4.19 7.89 12.18
N GLY A 148 5.47 8.04 11.87
CA GLY A 148 6.27 7.01 11.20
C GLY A 148 6.97 6.10 12.21
N VAL A 149 6.85 4.78 12.02
CA VAL A 149 7.49 3.77 12.87
C VAL A 149 8.40 2.90 12.03
N ASP A 150 9.65 2.74 12.45
CA ASP A 150 10.61 1.82 11.84
C ASP A 150 11.56 1.26 12.90
N ASN A 151 12.05 0.04 12.73
CA ASN A 151 13.00 -0.57 13.65
C ASN A 151 14.46 -0.17 13.38
N CYS A 152 14.73 0.41 12.21
CA CYS A 152 16.06 0.84 11.78
C CYS A 152 16.39 2.23 12.32
N GLU A 153 17.33 2.30 13.26
CA GLU A 153 17.78 3.55 13.87
C GLU A 153 18.29 4.57 12.84
N GLN A 154 19.06 4.12 11.84
CA GLN A 154 19.59 5.01 10.81
C GLN A 154 18.47 5.62 9.94
N SER A 155 17.46 4.84 9.61
CA SER A 155 16.29 5.32 8.86
C SER A 155 15.54 6.39 9.64
N ILE A 156 15.31 6.17 10.94
CA ILE A 156 14.64 7.13 11.81
C ILE A 156 15.44 8.40 11.95
N ARG A 157 16.76 8.36 12.18
CA ARG A 157 17.62 9.56 12.22
C ARG A 157 17.49 10.41 10.96
N LEU A 158 17.38 9.78 9.79
CA LEU A 158 17.19 10.50 8.52
C LEU A 158 15.78 11.06 8.36
N ALA A 159 14.78 10.39 8.93
CA ALA A 159 13.40 10.84 8.93
C ALA A 159 13.16 12.01 9.90
N GLU A 160 13.88 12.06 11.02
CA GLU A 160 13.76 13.11 12.06
C GLU A 160 13.94 14.54 11.53
N ALA A 161 14.71 14.71 10.45
CA ALA A 161 14.84 16.01 9.79
C ALA A 161 13.52 16.55 9.20
N LYS A 162 12.47 15.73 9.15
CA LYS A 162 11.12 16.06 8.65
C LYS A 162 10.09 16.22 9.77
N CYS A 163 10.52 16.09 11.04
CA CYS A 163 9.64 16.32 12.19
C CYS A 163 9.16 17.77 12.23
N ASP A 164 7.89 17.92 12.53
CA ASP A 164 7.26 19.22 12.82
C ASP A 164 6.18 19.02 13.91
N SER A 165 5.29 20.00 14.08
CA SER A 165 4.21 19.93 15.09
C SER A 165 3.19 18.80 14.81
N ARG A 166 3.13 18.27 13.60
CA ARG A 166 2.19 17.21 13.17
C ARG A 166 2.86 15.92 12.76
N THR A 167 4.19 15.92 12.61
CA THR A 167 4.98 14.81 12.05
C THR A 167 5.99 14.34 13.07
N GLN A 168 5.93 13.04 13.41
CA GLN A 168 6.87 12.38 14.31
C GLN A 168 7.36 11.07 13.71
N PHE A 169 8.58 10.67 14.10
CA PHE A 169 9.16 9.38 13.75
C PHE A 169 9.71 8.71 15.00
N VAL A 170 9.43 7.41 15.14
CA VAL A 170 9.78 6.64 16.34
C VAL A 170 10.45 5.33 15.93
N ARG A 171 11.56 5.02 16.62
CA ARG A 171 12.18 3.70 16.48
C ARG A 171 11.44 2.69 17.36
N ALA A 172 10.73 1.75 16.73
CA ALA A 172 10.02 0.68 17.42
C ALA A 172 9.81 -0.54 16.51
N ASP A 173 9.39 -1.66 17.11
CA ASP A 173 8.92 -2.83 16.37
C ASP A 173 7.49 -2.56 15.85
N GLY A 174 7.38 -2.35 14.55
CA GLY A 174 6.11 -2.07 13.90
C GLY A 174 5.10 -3.22 13.97
N SER A 175 5.52 -4.45 14.26
CA SER A 175 4.58 -5.59 14.35
C SER A 175 3.66 -5.53 15.57
N SER A 176 4.12 -4.87 16.66
CA SER A 176 3.44 -4.79 17.95
C SER A 176 3.23 -3.36 18.46
N PHE A 177 3.65 -2.36 17.69
CA PHE A 177 3.55 -0.96 18.09
C PHE A 177 2.10 -0.55 18.37
N VAL A 178 1.92 0.25 19.42
CA VAL A 178 0.63 0.85 19.80
C VAL A 178 0.82 2.35 19.85
N ALA A 179 0.07 3.08 19.03
CA ALA A 179 0.03 4.53 19.10
C ALA A 179 -0.75 5.00 20.33
N ASP A 180 -0.47 6.22 20.79
CA ASP A 180 -1.15 6.88 21.92
C ASP A 180 -2.63 7.18 21.64
N GLU A 181 -2.99 7.34 20.37
CA GLU A 181 -4.36 7.56 19.90
C GLU A 181 -4.69 6.57 18.78
N PRO A 182 -5.98 6.21 18.59
CA PRO A 182 -6.41 5.40 17.45
C PRO A 182 -6.17 6.12 16.12
N PRO A 183 -5.41 5.55 15.15
CA PRO A 183 -5.20 6.16 13.85
C PRO A 183 -6.43 6.01 12.94
N ASP A 184 -6.66 7.01 12.07
CA ASP A 184 -7.65 6.95 11.00
C ASP A 184 -7.16 6.08 9.84
N ALA A 185 -5.85 6.06 9.61
CA ALA A 185 -5.23 5.14 8.66
C ALA A 185 -3.95 4.53 9.21
N VAL A 186 -3.79 3.22 9.07
CA VAL A 186 -2.51 2.52 9.22
C VAL A 186 -2.00 2.17 7.83
N VAL A 187 -0.81 2.65 7.49
CA VAL A 187 -0.16 2.34 6.21
C VAL A 187 0.94 1.31 6.42
N MET A 188 0.94 0.27 5.59
CA MET A 188 1.96 -0.79 5.54
C MET A 188 2.51 -0.89 4.11
N ASN A 189 3.46 0.00 3.78
CA ASN A 189 3.96 0.16 2.42
C ASN A 189 5.23 -0.66 2.18
N GLU A 190 5.11 -1.83 1.53
CA GLU A 190 6.21 -2.78 1.23
C GLU A 190 6.92 -3.32 2.49
N VAL A 191 6.26 -3.33 3.65
CA VAL A 191 6.85 -3.77 4.92
C VAL A 191 6.49 -5.20 5.31
N LEU A 192 5.37 -5.73 4.85
CA LEU A 192 4.82 -7.01 5.31
C LEU A 192 5.78 -8.22 5.17
N TYR A 193 6.73 -8.15 4.23
CA TYR A 193 7.73 -9.21 4.05
C TYR A 193 8.71 -9.35 5.22
N TYR A 194 8.90 -8.27 5.97
CA TYR A 194 9.88 -8.16 7.06
C TYR A 194 9.27 -8.51 8.42
N LEU A 195 7.94 -8.51 8.52
CA LEU A 195 7.25 -8.80 9.77
C LEU A 195 7.25 -10.31 10.09
N PRO A 196 7.44 -10.72 11.35
CA PRO A 196 7.43 -12.12 11.78
C PRO A 196 6.14 -12.85 11.41
N ASP A 197 4.99 -12.27 11.73
CA ASP A 197 3.66 -12.69 11.31
C ASP A 197 2.91 -11.50 10.71
N PRO A 198 2.94 -11.34 9.38
CA PRO A 198 2.34 -10.19 8.73
C PRO A 198 0.82 -10.15 8.86
N VAL A 199 0.14 -11.29 8.96
CA VAL A 199 -1.32 -11.33 9.14
C VAL A 199 -1.70 -10.89 10.53
N ALA A 200 -1.03 -11.43 11.56
CA ALA A 200 -1.25 -11.02 12.93
C ALA A 200 -0.93 -9.53 13.16
N ALA A 201 0.14 -9.01 12.52
CA ALA A 201 0.47 -7.59 12.60
C ALA A 201 -0.63 -6.71 11.96
N VAL A 202 -1.15 -7.09 10.80
CA VAL A 202 -2.27 -6.36 10.17
C VAL A 202 -3.50 -6.37 11.06
N GLU A 203 -3.87 -7.52 11.65
CA GLU A 203 -5.00 -7.63 12.58
C GLU A 203 -4.76 -6.83 13.87
N HIS A 204 -3.53 -6.82 14.39
CA HIS A 204 -3.15 -6.03 15.56
C HIS A 204 -3.45 -4.56 15.36
N HIS A 205 -3.06 -4.00 14.22
CA HIS A 205 -3.31 -2.60 13.88
C HIS A 205 -4.76 -2.33 13.52
N ALA A 206 -5.41 -3.24 12.78
CA ALA A 206 -6.81 -3.10 12.39
C ALA A 206 -7.75 -2.97 13.60
N ARG A 207 -7.47 -3.72 14.69
CA ARG A 207 -8.25 -3.63 15.94
C ARG A 207 -8.08 -2.31 16.72
N ARG A 208 -7.12 -1.47 16.35
CA ARG A 208 -6.76 -0.22 17.03
C ARG A 208 -7.05 1.03 16.21
N LEU A 209 -7.71 0.87 15.09
CA LEU A 209 -8.14 1.98 14.25
C LEU A 209 -9.21 2.82 14.96
N ALA A 210 -9.25 4.10 14.64
CA ALA A 210 -10.38 4.96 14.95
C ALA A 210 -11.67 4.42 14.29
N PRO A 211 -12.86 4.79 14.79
CA PRO A 211 -14.12 4.43 14.13
C PRO A 211 -14.13 4.84 12.66
N GLY A 212 -14.34 3.87 11.76
CA GLY A 212 -14.29 4.11 10.32
C GLY A 212 -12.89 4.09 9.69
N GLY A 213 -11.84 3.92 10.49
CA GLY A 213 -10.45 3.87 10.04
C GLY A 213 -10.13 2.67 9.15
N VAL A 214 -8.98 2.74 8.46
CA VAL A 214 -8.57 1.76 7.46
C VAL A 214 -7.13 1.31 7.61
N VAL A 215 -6.82 0.09 7.17
CA VAL A 215 -5.45 -0.38 6.91
C VAL A 215 -5.19 -0.33 5.42
N ILE A 216 -4.11 0.35 5.02
CA ILE A 216 -3.69 0.49 3.63
C ILE A 216 -2.41 -0.32 3.45
N ILE A 217 -2.43 -1.25 2.51
CA ILE A 217 -1.32 -2.15 2.24
C ILE A 217 -0.82 -1.93 0.83
N SER A 218 0.49 -1.76 0.67
CA SER A 218 1.17 -1.89 -0.61
C SER A 218 2.09 -3.10 -0.57
N ILE A 219 2.00 -3.96 -1.58
CA ILE A 219 2.79 -5.17 -1.68
C ILE A 219 3.11 -5.52 -3.14
N TYR A 220 4.33 -6.00 -3.41
CA TYR A 220 4.71 -6.44 -4.75
C TYR A 220 3.79 -7.56 -5.25
N ALA A 221 3.04 -7.31 -6.33
CA ALA A 221 1.90 -8.13 -6.74
C ALA A 221 2.27 -9.39 -7.52
N ARG A 222 3.52 -9.54 -7.97
CA ARG A 222 3.90 -10.60 -8.92
C ARG A 222 4.29 -11.91 -8.26
N THR A 223 4.47 -11.97 -6.93
CA THR A 223 4.85 -13.21 -6.25
C THR A 223 3.63 -14.01 -5.78
N TRP A 224 3.77 -15.33 -5.75
CA TRP A 224 2.77 -16.23 -5.19
C TRP A 224 2.53 -15.95 -3.69
N SER A 225 3.62 -15.69 -2.95
CA SER A 225 3.58 -15.38 -1.52
C SER A 225 2.76 -14.12 -1.23
N SER A 226 2.95 -13.05 -2.03
CA SER A 226 2.17 -11.82 -1.88
C SER A 226 0.68 -12.04 -2.11
N ARG A 227 0.35 -12.82 -3.14
CA ARG A 227 -1.06 -13.16 -3.42
C ARG A 227 -1.70 -14.01 -2.33
N ARG A 228 -0.94 -14.95 -1.76
CA ARG A 228 -1.40 -15.75 -0.63
C ARG A 228 -1.60 -14.89 0.61
N LEU A 229 -0.68 -13.97 0.88
CA LEU A 229 -0.77 -13.05 2.01
C LEU A 229 -1.99 -12.13 1.90
N LEU A 230 -2.21 -11.49 0.75
CA LEU A 230 -3.41 -10.66 0.53
C LEU A 230 -4.71 -11.46 0.69
N ARG A 231 -4.74 -12.72 0.26
CA ARG A 231 -5.90 -13.61 0.50
C ARG A 231 -6.12 -13.89 1.99
N ALA A 232 -5.05 -14.14 2.74
CA ALA A 232 -5.14 -14.41 4.17
C ALA A 232 -5.63 -13.18 4.94
N ILE A 233 -5.22 -11.98 4.54
CA ILE A 233 -5.69 -10.70 5.09
C ILE A 233 -7.17 -10.49 4.72
N GLY A 234 -7.55 -10.65 3.46
CA GLY A 234 -8.94 -10.50 3.01
C GLY A 234 -9.92 -11.56 3.55
N ALA A 235 -9.41 -12.64 4.19
CA ALA A 235 -10.26 -13.57 4.94
C ALA A 235 -10.58 -13.08 6.37
N ARG A 236 -9.96 -12.00 6.83
CA ARG A 236 -10.03 -11.46 8.20
C ARG A 236 -10.46 -10.01 8.26
N LEU A 237 -10.33 -9.29 7.16
CA LEU A 237 -10.67 -7.88 7.02
C LEU A 237 -11.54 -7.70 5.77
N ASP A 238 -12.40 -6.71 5.80
CA ASP A 238 -13.22 -6.32 4.66
C ASP A 238 -12.39 -5.51 3.67
N LEU A 239 -12.29 -5.98 2.42
CA LEU A 239 -11.59 -5.30 1.34
C LEU A 239 -12.47 -4.19 0.76
N LEU A 240 -12.07 -2.95 0.92
CA LEU A 240 -12.77 -1.79 0.40
C LEU A 240 -12.44 -1.52 -1.07
N GLU A 241 -11.13 -1.49 -1.39
CA GLU A 241 -10.63 -1.28 -2.75
C GLU A 241 -9.27 -1.94 -2.93
N SER A 242 -8.92 -2.23 -4.20
CA SER A 242 -7.60 -2.73 -4.56
C SER A 242 -7.23 -2.31 -5.97
N HIS A 243 -6.01 -1.77 -6.12
CA HIS A 243 -5.45 -1.28 -7.37
C HIS A 243 -4.14 -2.01 -7.69
N VAL A 244 -3.94 -2.34 -8.97
CA VAL A 244 -2.65 -2.86 -9.44
C VAL A 244 -1.90 -1.73 -10.15
N ILE A 245 -0.83 -1.27 -9.52
CA ILE A 245 0.05 -0.21 -10.03
C ILE A 245 1.20 -0.85 -10.78
N ARG A 246 1.42 -0.41 -12.01
CA ARG A 246 2.50 -0.92 -12.87
C ARG A 246 3.48 0.19 -13.22
N SER A 247 4.77 -0.11 -13.17
CA SER A 247 5.84 0.79 -13.59
C SER A 247 6.97 -0.05 -14.20
N GLY A 248 7.09 -0.02 -15.51
CA GLY A 248 7.99 -0.89 -16.25
C GLY A 248 7.70 -2.38 -15.99
N HIS A 249 8.67 -3.11 -15.47
CA HIS A 249 8.53 -4.53 -15.10
C HIS A 249 8.01 -4.76 -13.67
N LEU A 250 7.85 -3.70 -12.89
CA LEU A 250 7.36 -3.77 -11.52
C LEU A 250 5.82 -3.68 -11.48
N ALA A 251 5.23 -4.33 -10.50
CA ALA A 251 3.80 -4.25 -10.24
C ALA A 251 3.52 -4.40 -8.74
N TRP A 252 2.69 -3.53 -8.20
CA TRP A 252 2.26 -3.56 -6.80
C TRP A 252 0.76 -3.63 -6.70
N ALA A 253 0.26 -4.33 -5.70
CA ALA A 253 -1.11 -4.19 -5.24
C ALA A 253 -1.14 -3.13 -4.13
N VAL A 254 -2.00 -2.14 -4.28
CA VAL A 254 -2.33 -1.17 -3.23
C VAL A 254 -3.79 -1.42 -2.86
N ALA A 255 -4.05 -1.76 -1.61
CA ALA A 255 -5.37 -2.16 -1.15
C ALA A 255 -5.71 -1.52 0.19
N ALA A 256 -6.97 -1.11 0.37
CA ALA A 256 -7.51 -0.61 1.62
C ALA A 256 -8.46 -1.64 2.23
N TYR A 257 -8.34 -1.84 3.54
CA TYR A 257 -9.14 -2.77 4.33
C TYR A 257 -9.70 -2.07 5.57
N ARG A 258 -10.84 -2.57 6.07
CA ARG A 258 -11.34 -2.24 7.41
C ARG A 258 -11.60 -3.49 8.23
N PRO A 259 -11.69 -3.37 9.57
CA PRO A 259 -12.14 -4.48 10.40
C PRO A 259 -13.52 -4.97 9.95
N LEU A 260 -13.73 -6.30 9.99
CA LEU A 260 -15.07 -6.84 9.83
C LEU A 260 -15.95 -6.26 10.94
N LEU A 261 -17.11 -5.74 10.55
CA LEU A 261 -18.11 -5.31 11.53
C LEU A 261 -18.50 -6.54 12.37
N SER A 262 -18.32 -6.43 13.68
CA SER A 262 -18.85 -7.45 14.60
C SER A 262 -20.37 -7.46 14.42
N ALA A 263 -20.89 -8.62 14.04
CA ALA A 263 -22.34 -8.86 13.92
C ALA A 263 -23.01 -8.77 15.29
#